data_997f11f858b0069bdfa0dd572ed5031d
#
_entry.id   997f11f858b0069bdfa0dd572ed5031d
#
_cell.length_a   1.000
_cell.length_b   1.000
_cell.length_c   1.000
_cell.angle_alpha   90.00
_cell.angle_beta   90.00
_cell.angle_gamma   90.00
#
_symmetry.space_group_name_H-M   'P 1'
#
loop_
_entity.id
_entity.type
_entity.pdbx_description
1 polymer ?
#
loop_
_entity_poly.entity_id
_entity_poly.type
_entity_poly.pdbx_seq_one_letter_code
_entity_poly.pdbx_strand_id
1 'polypeptide(L)'
;MINNLETILRVLPRNISIVVNPDKIEEIRIRAQRPIILKNIDEEIITDYIPSQREVLGALQIFCENSIYTYQSQICSGFITLQGGHRVGITGNFAMKDKQINNINYVSSLNIRIAKEIIGVSDVILPEIIENGNVNNTLIVSPPGSGKTTLLRDLIRNISNSGYTV
;
A
#
# COMPACT_ATOMS: atom_id res chain seq x y z
N MET A 1 -1.96 -0.10 16.21
CA MET A 1 -0.72 -0.34 15.41
C MET A 1 -0.62 0.79 14.41
N ILE A 2 0.53 1.47 14.37
CA ILE A 2 0.75 2.60 13.46
C ILE A 2 0.77 2.01 12.06
N ASN A 3 -0.24 2.35 11.26
CA ASN A 3 -0.20 2.13 9.82
C ASN A 3 1.17 2.63 9.34
N ASN A 4 1.96 1.77 8.69
CA ASN A 4 3.34 2.07 8.36
C ASN A 4 3.44 3.10 7.21
N LEU A 5 2.71 4.23 7.38
CA LEU A 5 2.71 5.37 6.47
C LEU A 5 4.01 6.19 6.54
N GLU A 6 4.86 5.92 7.52
CA GLU A 6 6.05 6.72 7.77
C GLU A 6 6.93 6.84 6.52
N THR A 7 7.18 5.72 5.82
CA THR A 7 7.95 5.73 4.57
C THR A 7 7.27 6.53 3.48
N ILE A 8 5.93 6.49 3.41
CA ILE A 8 5.14 7.27 2.44
C ILE A 8 5.20 8.76 2.78
N LEU A 9 5.03 9.10 4.06
CA LEU A 9 5.06 10.50 4.48
C LEU A 9 6.44 11.15 4.30
N ARG A 10 7.53 10.38 4.39
CA ARG A 10 8.91 10.85 4.17
C ARG A 10 9.17 11.36 2.75
N VAL A 11 8.46 10.84 1.75
CA VAL A 11 8.64 11.28 0.35
C VAL A 11 7.80 12.51 0.01
N LEU A 12 6.89 12.90 0.88
CA LEU A 12 6.06 14.08 0.71
C LEU A 12 6.74 15.33 1.30
N PRO A 13 6.56 16.52 0.69
CA PRO A 13 6.92 17.78 1.32
C PRO A 13 6.25 17.90 2.69
N ARG A 14 6.97 18.52 3.64
CA ARG A 14 6.51 18.62 5.03
C ARG A 14 5.13 19.28 5.19
N ASN A 15 4.86 20.32 4.42
CA ASN A 15 3.57 21.01 4.42
C ASN A 15 2.42 20.11 3.91
N ILE A 16 2.71 19.10 3.09
CA ILE A 16 1.72 18.11 2.61
C ILE A 16 1.61 16.96 3.58
N SER A 17 2.73 16.43 4.08
CA SER A 17 2.71 15.30 5.02
C SER A 17 1.92 15.61 6.30
N ILE A 18 1.91 16.88 6.75
CA ILE A 18 1.15 17.32 7.94
C ILE A 18 -0.36 17.27 7.71
N VAL A 19 -0.85 17.50 6.50
CA VAL A 19 -2.30 17.52 6.20
C VAL A 19 -2.83 16.14 5.83
N VAL A 20 -1.96 15.14 5.66
CA VAL A 20 -2.39 13.76 5.43
C VAL A 20 -3.01 13.19 6.72
N ASN A 21 -4.29 12.85 6.65
CA ASN A 21 -4.97 12.13 7.72
C ASN A 21 -4.83 10.61 7.49
N PRO A 22 -4.09 9.87 8.35
CA PRO A 22 -3.86 8.44 8.17
C PRO A 22 -5.14 7.60 8.12
N ASP A 23 -6.19 8.02 8.84
CA ASP A 23 -7.45 7.28 8.93
C ASP A 23 -8.32 7.48 7.69
N LYS A 24 -8.17 8.61 7.01
CA LYS A 24 -9.00 8.98 5.85
C LYS A 24 -8.33 8.75 4.51
N ILE A 25 -7.00 8.88 4.42
CA ILE A 25 -6.28 8.78 3.15
C ILE A 25 -6.40 7.39 2.52
N GLU A 26 -6.78 7.35 1.24
CA GLU A 26 -6.88 6.13 0.43
C GLU A 26 -5.79 6.05 -0.64
N GLU A 27 -5.45 7.21 -1.23
CA GLU A 27 -4.54 7.25 -2.37
C GLU A 27 -3.79 8.58 -2.40
N ILE A 28 -2.51 8.52 -2.78
CA ILE A 28 -1.67 9.70 -3.02
C ILE A 28 -1.12 9.58 -4.44
N ARG A 29 -1.36 10.62 -5.25
CA ARG A 29 -0.86 10.69 -6.63
C ARG A 29 0.24 11.72 -6.74
N ILE A 30 1.43 11.28 -7.06
CA ILE A 30 2.62 12.12 -7.29
C ILE A 30 2.95 12.05 -8.78
N ARG A 31 2.86 13.18 -9.49
CA ARG A 31 3.15 13.27 -10.92
C ARG A 31 4.13 14.40 -11.17
N ALA A 32 5.15 14.15 -11.97
CA ALA A 32 6.08 15.20 -12.36
C ALA A 32 5.34 16.36 -13.04
N GLN A 33 5.66 17.59 -12.61
CA GLN A 33 5.09 18.83 -13.14
C GLN A 33 3.55 18.95 -13.03
N ARG A 34 2.95 18.28 -12.07
CA ARG A 34 1.52 18.37 -11.75
C ARG A 34 1.35 18.44 -10.22
N PRO A 35 0.30 19.10 -9.73
CA PRO A 35 0.00 19.10 -8.30
C PRO A 35 -0.11 17.68 -7.74
N ILE A 36 0.38 17.50 -6.51
CA ILE A 36 0.13 16.28 -5.74
C ILE A 36 -1.35 16.24 -5.39
N ILE A 37 -1.96 15.06 -5.53
CA ILE A 37 -3.36 14.84 -5.20
C ILE A 37 -3.43 13.84 -4.04
N LEU A 38 -4.19 14.21 -3.01
CA LEU A 38 -4.50 13.37 -1.86
C LEU A 38 -5.97 12.97 -1.97
N LYS A 39 -6.25 11.68 -2.13
CA LYS A 39 -7.61 11.18 -2.14
C LYS A 39 -7.95 10.58 -0.78
N ASN A 40 -8.84 11.21 -0.07
CA ASN A 40 -9.48 10.71 1.14
C ASN A 40 -10.75 9.93 0.80
N ILE A 41 -11.37 9.32 1.82
CA ILE A 41 -12.67 8.63 1.69
C ILE A 41 -13.75 9.57 1.15
N ASP A 42 -13.80 10.80 1.66
CA ASP A 42 -14.89 11.74 1.46
C ASP A 42 -14.56 12.84 0.44
N GLU A 43 -13.27 13.07 0.14
CA GLU A 43 -12.83 14.22 -0.66
C GLU A 43 -11.53 13.95 -1.42
N GLU A 44 -11.28 14.74 -2.44
CA GLU A 44 -10.00 14.80 -3.16
C GLU A 44 -9.39 16.19 -2.97
N ILE A 45 -8.18 16.25 -2.40
CA ILE A 45 -7.44 17.48 -2.13
C ILE A 45 -6.35 17.62 -3.19
N ILE A 46 -6.43 18.69 -4.00
CA ILE A 46 -5.37 19.08 -4.93
C ILE A 46 -4.48 20.07 -4.21
N THR A 47 -3.21 19.72 -4.03
CA THR A 47 -2.24 20.57 -3.32
C THR A 47 -1.61 21.61 -4.26
N ASP A 48 -1.02 22.65 -3.70
CA ASP A 48 -0.27 23.66 -4.48
C ASP A 48 1.15 23.21 -4.84
N TYR A 49 1.58 22.05 -4.35
CA TYR A 49 2.93 21.56 -4.58
C TYR A 49 3.04 20.77 -5.88
N ILE A 50 3.97 21.19 -6.72
CA ILE A 50 4.26 20.60 -8.04
C ILE A 50 5.64 19.94 -8.00
N PRO A 51 5.73 18.58 -7.86
CA PRO A 51 7.00 17.90 -7.81
C PRO A 51 7.73 17.94 -9.15
N SER A 52 9.04 18.08 -9.08
CA SER A 52 9.93 17.90 -10.21
C SER A 52 10.07 16.41 -10.56
N GLN A 53 10.56 16.13 -11.76
CA GLN A 53 10.93 14.77 -12.20
C GLN A 53 11.93 14.09 -11.23
N ARG A 54 12.89 14.85 -10.71
CA ARG A 54 13.91 14.36 -9.79
C ARG A 54 13.31 13.92 -8.46
N GLU A 55 12.30 14.64 -7.97
CA GLU A 55 11.59 14.28 -6.74
C GLU A 55 10.75 13.03 -6.88
N VAL A 56 10.07 12.85 -8.04
CA VAL A 56 9.34 11.61 -8.32
C VAL A 56 10.27 10.41 -8.35
N LEU A 57 11.43 10.54 -9.00
CA LEU A 57 12.45 9.47 -9.02
C LEU A 57 13.03 9.24 -7.62
N GLY A 58 13.32 10.29 -6.87
CA GLY A 58 13.80 10.21 -5.49
C GLY A 58 12.82 9.50 -4.57
N ALA A 59 11.51 9.75 -4.72
CA ALA A 59 10.48 9.05 -4.00
C ALA A 59 10.49 7.54 -4.29
N LEU A 60 10.62 7.14 -5.57
CA LEU A 60 10.74 5.73 -5.93
C LEU A 60 12.01 5.10 -5.32
N GLN A 61 13.15 5.80 -5.34
CA GLN A 61 14.38 5.30 -4.73
C GLN A 61 14.22 5.04 -3.23
N ILE A 62 13.56 5.95 -2.50
CA ILE A 62 13.25 5.77 -1.08
C ILE A 62 12.34 4.55 -0.87
N PHE A 63 11.31 4.37 -1.68
CA PHE A 63 10.42 3.21 -1.62
C PHE A 63 11.13 1.88 -1.92
N CYS A 64 12.18 1.91 -2.72
CA CYS A 64 13.02 0.74 -3.01
C CYS A 64 14.21 0.62 -2.04
N GLU A 65 14.20 1.31 -0.88
CA GLU A 65 15.28 1.30 0.10
C GLU A 65 16.67 1.58 -0.52
N ASN A 66 16.72 2.46 -1.52
CA ASN A 66 17.86 2.80 -2.36
C ASN A 66 18.44 1.63 -3.19
N SER A 67 17.72 0.51 -3.30
CA SER A 67 18.12 -0.66 -4.09
C SER A 67 17.09 -1.00 -5.16
N ILE A 68 17.08 -0.23 -6.25
CA ILE A 68 16.16 -0.44 -7.40
C ILE A 68 16.30 -1.86 -7.98
N TYR A 69 17.50 -2.43 -7.95
CA TYR A 69 17.73 -3.78 -8.46
C TYR A 69 16.93 -4.86 -7.73
N THR A 70 16.80 -4.76 -6.41
CA THR A 70 16.01 -5.69 -5.61
C THR A 70 14.53 -5.67 -6.00
N TYR A 71 14.03 -4.51 -6.43
CA TYR A 71 12.64 -4.31 -6.83
C TYR A 71 12.41 -4.38 -8.34
N GLN A 72 13.43 -4.70 -9.15
CA GLN A 72 13.34 -4.64 -10.62
C GLN A 72 12.19 -5.46 -11.19
N SER A 73 11.97 -6.68 -10.71
CA SER A 73 10.85 -7.53 -11.14
C SER A 73 9.50 -6.87 -10.88
N GLN A 74 9.32 -6.28 -9.70
CA GLN A 74 8.10 -5.58 -9.34
C GLN A 74 7.93 -4.30 -10.17
N ILE A 75 8.98 -3.52 -10.35
CA ILE A 75 8.99 -2.31 -11.19
C ILE A 75 8.61 -2.65 -12.63
N CYS A 76 9.16 -3.72 -13.19
CA CYS A 76 8.79 -4.19 -14.53
C CYS A 76 7.33 -4.68 -14.61
N SER A 77 6.74 -5.10 -13.48
CA SER A 77 5.31 -5.42 -13.38
C SER A 77 4.42 -4.18 -13.19
N GLY A 78 5.02 -2.98 -13.13
CA GLY A 78 4.32 -1.70 -13.03
C GLY A 78 3.94 -1.27 -11.61
N PHE A 79 4.33 -2.00 -10.57
CA PHE A 79 4.08 -1.62 -9.18
C PHE A 79 5.07 -2.28 -8.22
N ILE A 80 5.21 -1.67 -7.04
CA ILE A 80 5.89 -2.25 -5.87
C ILE A 80 4.93 -2.30 -4.68
N THR A 81 5.17 -3.23 -3.77
CA THR A 81 4.43 -3.34 -2.51
C THR A 81 5.36 -2.93 -1.37
N LEU A 82 4.91 -1.96 -0.57
CA LEU A 82 5.63 -1.48 0.60
C LEU A 82 5.23 -2.27 1.85
N GLN A 83 6.05 -2.16 2.90
CA GLN A 83 5.71 -2.67 4.22
C GLN A 83 4.36 -2.11 4.67
N GLY A 84 3.50 -2.94 5.27
CA GLY A 84 2.11 -2.59 5.60
C GLY A 84 1.12 -2.88 4.47
N GLY A 85 1.59 -3.40 3.31
CA GLY A 85 0.73 -3.81 2.19
C GLY A 85 0.31 -2.66 1.26
N HIS A 86 0.87 -1.46 1.44
CA HIS A 86 0.62 -0.34 0.55
C HIS A 86 1.17 -0.64 -0.84
N ARG A 87 0.45 -0.24 -1.87
CA ARG A 87 0.83 -0.51 -3.26
C ARG A 87 1.18 0.78 -3.99
N VAL A 88 2.35 0.83 -4.60
CA VAL A 88 2.82 1.96 -5.40
C VAL A 88 2.83 1.57 -6.87
N GLY A 89 1.87 2.03 -7.63
CA GLY A 89 1.85 1.93 -9.09
C GLY A 89 2.84 2.90 -9.70
N ILE A 90 3.57 2.45 -10.71
CA ILE A 90 4.64 3.19 -11.37
C ILE A 90 4.26 3.42 -12.82
N THR A 91 4.33 4.67 -13.27
CA THR A 91 4.12 5.03 -14.68
C THR A 91 5.34 5.76 -15.21
N GLY A 92 5.71 5.45 -16.45
CA GLY A 92 6.88 6.05 -17.07
C GLY A 92 7.21 5.45 -18.44
N ASN A 93 8.40 5.69 -18.91
CA ASN A 93 8.92 5.08 -20.14
C ASN A 93 9.74 3.85 -19.78
N PHE A 94 9.35 2.72 -20.35
CA PHE A 94 9.99 1.43 -20.12
C PHE A 94 10.83 1.02 -21.34
N ALA A 95 12.00 0.45 -21.06
CA ALA A 95 12.80 -0.23 -22.09
C ALA A 95 12.25 -1.65 -22.30
N MET A 96 12.04 -2.01 -23.56
CA MET A 96 11.61 -3.35 -23.95
C MET A 96 12.79 -4.15 -24.46
N LYS A 97 12.89 -5.42 -24.05
CA LYS A 97 13.80 -6.41 -24.61
C LYS A 97 13.02 -7.71 -24.80
N ASP A 98 13.10 -8.31 -25.97
CA ASP A 98 12.42 -9.58 -26.29
C ASP A 98 10.91 -9.57 -26.01
N LYS A 99 10.26 -8.43 -26.30
CA LYS A 99 8.83 -8.16 -26.02
C LYS A 99 8.45 -8.12 -24.53
N GLN A 100 9.41 -8.07 -23.63
CA GLN A 100 9.20 -7.92 -22.20
C GLN A 100 9.77 -6.59 -21.71
N ILE A 101 9.16 -6.03 -20.67
CA ILE A 101 9.70 -4.86 -19.99
C ILE A 101 10.98 -5.29 -19.26
N ASN A 102 12.11 -4.67 -19.62
CA ASN A 102 13.41 -5.00 -19.04
C ASN A 102 13.88 -3.96 -18.01
N ASN A 103 13.52 -2.70 -18.22
CA ASN A 103 13.93 -1.61 -17.32
C ASN A 103 12.97 -0.43 -17.42
N ILE A 104 13.03 0.47 -16.44
CA ILE A 104 12.38 1.76 -16.49
C ILE A 104 13.43 2.86 -16.75
N ASN A 105 13.25 3.59 -17.85
CA ASN A 105 14.16 4.67 -18.22
C ASN A 105 13.75 6.02 -17.61
N TYR A 106 12.45 6.19 -17.36
CA TYR A 106 11.91 7.43 -16.92
C TYR A 106 10.62 7.18 -16.11
N VAL A 107 10.58 7.65 -14.88
CA VAL A 107 9.41 7.56 -14.01
C VAL A 107 8.65 8.88 -14.06
N SER A 108 7.45 8.90 -14.59
CA SER A 108 6.62 10.11 -14.71
C SER A 108 5.67 10.29 -13.54
N SER A 109 5.20 9.19 -12.94
CA SER A 109 4.29 9.27 -11.81
C SER A 109 4.33 8.04 -10.91
N LEU A 110 3.93 8.26 -9.66
CA LEU A 110 3.70 7.24 -8.64
C LEU A 110 2.27 7.37 -8.14
N ASN A 111 1.55 6.25 -8.08
CA ASN A 111 0.21 6.17 -7.54
C ASN A 111 0.22 5.27 -6.30
N ILE A 112 0.17 5.87 -5.13
CA ILE A 112 0.32 5.20 -3.85
C ILE A 112 -1.07 4.89 -3.29
N ARG A 113 -1.44 3.61 -3.27
CA ARG A 113 -2.67 3.14 -2.62
C ARG A 113 -2.38 2.71 -1.21
N ILE A 114 -3.12 3.29 -0.27
CA ILE A 114 -2.96 3.02 1.14
C ILE A 114 -3.77 1.78 1.50
N ALA A 115 -3.08 0.74 1.97
CA ALA A 115 -3.74 -0.42 2.56
C ALA A 115 -4.31 -0.01 3.92
N LYS A 116 -5.61 -0.23 4.10
CA LYS A 116 -6.27 -0.06 5.38
C LYS A 116 -6.43 -1.39 6.07
N GLU A 117 -6.08 -1.44 7.34
CA GLU A 117 -6.38 -2.54 8.21
C GLU A 117 -7.78 -2.30 8.81
N ILE A 118 -8.69 -3.22 8.61
CA ILE A 118 -10.01 -3.18 9.21
C ILE A 118 -9.97 -4.11 10.42
N ILE A 119 -9.95 -3.52 11.61
CA ILE A 119 -9.85 -4.22 12.88
C ILE A 119 -11.25 -4.51 13.43
N GLY A 120 -11.45 -5.70 14.02
CA GLY A 120 -12.68 -6.07 14.71
C GLY A 120 -13.72 -6.76 13.83
N VAL A 121 -13.50 -6.90 12.53
CA VAL A 121 -14.46 -7.61 11.65
C VAL A 121 -14.54 -9.10 11.96
N SER A 122 -13.52 -9.67 12.60
CA SER A 122 -13.47 -11.09 12.98
C SER A 122 -13.99 -11.36 14.39
N ASP A 123 -14.24 -10.34 15.22
CA ASP A 123 -14.59 -10.50 16.62
C ASP A 123 -15.85 -11.35 16.81
N VAL A 124 -16.80 -11.26 15.87
CA VAL A 124 -18.07 -12.01 15.92
C VAL A 124 -17.85 -13.51 15.72
N ILE A 125 -16.90 -13.89 14.84
CA ILE A 125 -16.69 -15.31 14.47
C ILE A 125 -15.52 -15.94 15.21
N LEU A 126 -14.66 -15.14 15.85
CA LEU A 126 -13.49 -15.62 16.57
C LEU A 126 -13.82 -16.69 17.63
N PRO A 127 -14.89 -16.53 18.45
CA PRO A 127 -15.28 -17.55 19.43
C PRO A 127 -15.69 -18.90 18.84
N GLU A 128 -16.18 -18.91 17.59
CA GLU A 128 -16.55 -20.16 16.88
C GLU A 128 -15.32 -20.88 16.30
N ILE A 129 -14.23 -20.14 16.07
CA ILE A 129 -12.99 -20.66 15.51
C ILE A 129 -12.06 -21.18 16.60
N ILE A 130 -12.09 -20.55 17.78
CA ILE A 130 -11.26 -20.96 18.93
C ILE A 130 -12.18 -21.69 19.93
N GLU A 131 -11.97 -22.98 20.06
CA GLU A 131 -12.73 -23.82 20.99
C GLU A 131 -11.78 -24.61 21.90
N ASN A 132 -12.04 -24.57 23.21
CA ASN A 132 -11.23 -25.29 24.22
C ASN A 132 -9.74 -25.02 24.13
N GLY A 133 -9.36 -23.79 23.76
CA GLY A 133 -7.94 -23.38 23.61
C GLY A 133 -7.26 -23.90 22.34
N ASN A 134 -8.00 -24.40 21.38
CA ASN A 134 -7.49 -24.84 20.07
C ASN A 134 -8.13 -24.05 18.94
N VAL A 135 -7.36 -23.80 17.89
CA VAL A 135 -7.85 -23.19 16.66
C VAL A 135 -8.38 -24.28 15.73
N ASN A 136 -9.66 -24.22 15.40
CA ASN A 136 -10.32 -25.19 14.54
C ASN A 136 -9.97 -24.96 13.06
N ASN A 137 -9.84 -26.03 12.28
CA ASN A 137 -9.75 -25.95 10.83
C ASN A 137 -11.03 -25.32 10.27
N THR A 138 -10.90 -24.15 9.66
CA THR A 138 -12.04 -23.33 9.26
C THR A 138 -11.98 -23.01 7.76
N LEU A 139 -13.09 -23.20 7.05
CA LEU A 139 -13.26 -22.82 5.65
C LEU A 139 -14.19 -21.61 5.52
N ILE A 140 -13.67 -20.50 4.97
CA ILE A 140 -14.46 -19.29 4.71
C ILE A 140 -14.91 -19.28 3.26
N VAL A 141 -16.22 -19.36 3.03
CA VAL A 141 -16.82 -19.37 1.69
C VAL A 141 -17.74 -18.16 1.52
N SER A 142 -17.51 -17.40 0.46
CA SER A 142 -18.40 -16.28 0.08
C SER A 142 -18.12 -15.81 -1.35
N PRO A 143 -19.02 -15.05 -1.98
CA PRO A 143 -18.81 -14.49 -3.32
C PRO A 143 -17.55 -13.61 -3.41
N PRO A 144 -17.01 -13.38 -4.63
CA PRO A 144 -15.95 -12.39 -4.84
C PRO A 144 -16.36 -11.01 -4.33
N GLY A 145 -15.40 -10.25 -3.74
CA GLY A 145 -15.64 -8.89 -3.26
C GLY A 145 -16.35 -8.77 -1.90
N SER A 146 -16.77 -9.87 -1.26
CA SER A 146 -17.51 -9.84 0.03
C SER A 146 -16.63 -9.71 1.28
N GLY A 147 -15.36 -9.34 1.14
CA GLY A 147 -14.49 -9.06 2.29
C GLY A 147 -13.76 -10.28 2.89
N LYS A 148 -13.77 -11.47 2.25
CA LYS A 148 -13.06 -12.66 2.76
C LYS A 148 -11.62 -12.41 3.21
N THR A 149 -10.85 -11.74 2.37
CA THR A 149 -9.44 -11.46 2.66
C THR A 149 -9.28 -10.49 3.84
N THR A 150 -10.19 -9.53 3.97
CA THR A 150 -10.22 -8.60 5.09
C THR A 150 -10.52 -9.34 6.40
N LEU A 151 -11.54 -10.19 6.39
CA LEU A 151 -11.91 -11.03 7.51
C LEU A 151 -10.76 -11.98 7.90
N LEU A 152 -10.14 -12.65 6.92
CA LEU A 152 -9.04 -13.58 7.17
C LEU A 152 -7.82 -12.87 7.79
N ARG A 153 -7.46 -11.68 7.31
CA ARG A 153 -6.35 -10.89 7.88
C ARG A 153 -6.61 -10.52 9.33
N ASP A 154 -7.81 -10.09 9.64
CA ASP A 154 -8.18 -9.72 11.02
C ASP A 154 -8.22 -10.94 11.93
N LEU A 155 -8.72 -12.10 11.45
CA LEU A 155 -8.66 -13.38 12.15
C LEU A 155 -7.22 -13.80 12.47
N ILE A 156 -6.34 -13.81 11.46
CA ILE A 156 -4.93 -14.16 11.65
C ILE A 156 -4.29 -13.25 12.70
N ARG A 157 -4.54 -11.93 12.63
CA ARG A 157 -4.07 -10.96 13.61
C ARG A 157 -4.56 -11.28 15.02
N ASN A 158 -5.87 -11.54 15.19
CA ASN A 158 -6.47 -11.85 16.49
C ASN A 158 -5.95 -13.17 17.06
N ILE A 159 -5.87 -14.22 16.25
CA ILE A 159 -5.37 -15.54 16.65
C ILE A 159 -3.89 -15.43 17.06
N SER A 160 -3.06 -14.75 16.26
CA SER A 160 -1.64 -14.53 16.56
C SER A 160 -1.44 -13.72 17.84
N ASN A 161 -2.22 -12.65 18.06
CA ASN A 161 -2.16 -11.84 19.27
C ASN A 161 -2.64 -12.60 20.51
N SER A 162 -3.45 -13.62 20.35
CA SER A 162 -3.90 -14.52 21.44
C SER A 162 -2.87 -15.60 21.79
N GLY A 163 -1.69 -15.59 21.16
CA GLY A 163 -0.59 -16.51 21.45
C GLY A 163 -0.65 -17.86 20.71
N TYR A 164 -1.55 -18.02 19.76
CA TYR A 164 -1.59 -19.18 18.90
C TYR A 164 -0.65 -19.01 17.70
N THR A 165 -0.06 -20.13 17.24
CA THR A 165 0.72 -20.15 15.99
C THR A 165 -0.25 -20.28 14.81
N VAL A 166 -0.12 -19.43 13.83
CA VAL A 166 -0.96 -19.40 12.63
C VAL A 166 -0.12 -19.70 11.40
#